data_b4b476f7a4379c724a80b8e909f73b1a
#
_entry.id   b4b476f7a4379c724a80b8e909f73b1a
#
_cell.length_a   1.000
_cell.length_b   1.000
_cell.length_c   1.000
_cell.angle_alpha   90.00
_cell.angle_beta   90.00
_cell.angle_gamma   90.00
#
_symmetry.space_group_name_H-M   'P 1'
#
loop_
_entity.id
_entity.type
_entity.pdbx_description
1 polymer ?
#
loop_
_entity_poly.entity_id
_entity_poly.type
_entity_poly.pdbx_seq_one_letter_code
_entity_poly.pdbx_strand_id
1 'polypeptide(L)'
;KLSHTVVDIEGKERVEAVTIAEVDDHMKPIPGTEERYECDTLLLSVGLLPENELSRQSGVELSPVHRGPIVNDSLETNVEGIFACGNVLHVHDLVDFVSQEAAQAGKNAANFILHGEKKAERIVKINPTGGVRYTVPAFIRPEEMDETVTVRFRVGAVYKNSAVATYFDDECVARRKKQVFAPGEMEQ
;
A
#
# COMPACT_ATOMS: atom_id res chain seq x y z
N LYS A 1 -20.96 -14.89 -5.37
CA LYS A 1 -21.71 -14.47 -4.17
C LYS A 1 -20.95 -13.38 -3.43
N LEU A 2 -21.65 -12.41 -2.88
CA LEU A 2 -21.08 -11.42 -1.97
C LEU A 2 -20.89 -12.05 -0.58
N SER A 3 -19.93 -11.54 0.18
CA SER A 3 -19.60 -12.00 1.54
C SER A 3 -19.29 -13.50 1.64
N HIS A 4 -18.66 -14.07 0.60
CA HIS A 4 -18.22 -15.47 0.60
C HIS A 4 -16.74 -15.57 0.24
N THR A 5 -16.08 -16.60 0.73
CA THR A 5 -14.71 -16.94 0.39
C THR A 5 -14.57 -18.43 0.08
N VAL A 6 -13.55 -18.80 -0.68
CA VAL A 6 -13.19 -20.20 -0.90
C VAL A 6 -12.57 -20.75 0.37
N VAL A 7 -13.08 -21.88 0.85
CA VAL A 7 -12.61 -22.55 2.09
C VAL A 7 -11.98 -23.90 1.81
N ASP A 8 -12.30 -24.54 0.67
CA ASP A 8 -11.69 -25.80 0.27
C ASP A 8 -11.61 -25.93 -1.26
N ILE A 9 -10.62 -26.66 -1.75
CA ILE A 9 -10.40 -26.98 -3.16
C ILE A 9 -10.12 -28.46 -3.27
N GLU A 10 -10.98 -29.19 -3.96
CA GLU A 10 -10.86 -30.62 -4.19
C GLU A 10 -10.18 -30.91 -5.54
N GLY A 11 -9.42 -32.01 -5.58
CA GLY A 11 -8.71 -32.50 -6.76
C GLY A 11 -7.21 -32.59 -6.55
N LYS A 12 -6.53 -33.49 -7.25
CA LYS A 12 -5.06 -33.66 -7.17
C LYS A 12 -4.33 -33.17 -8.42
N GLU A 13 -4.72 -33.66 -9.58
CA GLU A 13 -4.12 -33.27 -10.86
C GLU A 13 -4.86 -32.08 -11.49
N ARG A 14 -6.15 -31.99 -11.21
CA ARG A 14 -7.02 -30.90 -11.65
C ARG A 14 -8.06 -30.61 -10.57
N VAL A 15 -8.60 -29.39 -10.57
CA VAL A 15 -9.71 -29.02 -9.70
C VAL A 15 -10.93 -29.85 -10.08
N GLU A 16 -11.58 -30.47 -9.10
CA GLU A 16 -12.80 -31.27 -9.25
C GLU A 16 -14.01 -30.59 -8.61
N ALA A 17 -13.76 -29.83 -7.52
CA ALA A 17 -14.76 -28.99 -6.90
C ALA A 17 -14.12 -27.89 -6.05
N VAL A 18 -14.90 -26.86 -5.75
CA VAL A 18 -14.56 -25.84 -4.75
C VAL A 18 -15.70 -25.70 -3.75
N THR A 19 -15.35 -25.47 -2.49
CA THR A 19 -16.30 -25.14 -1.44
C THR A 19 -16.11 -23.68 -1.05
N ILE A 20 -17.19 -22.93 -1.02
CA ILE A 20 -17.22 -21.55 -0.50
C ILE A 20 -18.05 -21.51 0.76
N ALA A 21 -17.76 -20.55 1.65
CA ALA A 21 -18.56 -20.28 2.85
C ALA A 21 -18.81 -18.79 2.98
N GLU A 22 -19.91 -18.43 3.63
CA GLU A 22 -20.18 -17.04 4.05
C GLU A 22 -19.14 -16.58 5.05
N VAL A 23 -18.79 -15.29 5.03
CA VAL A 23 -17.85 -14.69 5.97
C VAL A 23 -18.53 -13.65 6.85
N ASP A 24 -18.07 -13.56 8.10
CA ASP A 24 -18.46 -12.52 9.04
C ASP A 24 -17.81 -11.15 8.73
N ASP A 25 -18.09 -10.14 9.55
CA ASP A 25 -17.52 -8.79 9.42
C ASP A 25 -15.98 -8.74 9.58
N HIS A 26 -15.37 -9.82 10.09
CA HIS A 26 -13.94 -10.01 10.23
C HIS A 26 -13.34 -10.87 9.12
N MET A 27 -14.12 -11.17 8.08
CA MET A 27 -13.73 -12.02 6.95
C MET A 27 -13.40 -13.47 7.34
N LYS A 28 -13.98 -13.96 8.46
CA LYS A 28 -13.83 -15.35 8.87
C LYS A 28 -15.00 -16.18 8.37
N PRO A 29 -14.75 -17.39 7.83
CA PRO A 29 -15.81 -18.28 7.39
C PRO A 29 -16.77 -18.65 8.52
N ILE A 30 -18.06 -18.58 8.25
CA ILE A 30 -19.14 -18.97 9.19
C ILE A 30 -19.42 -20.46 9.01
N PRO A 31 -19.17 -21.31 10.03
CA PRO A 31 -19.43 -22.73 9.94
C PRO A 31 -20.90 -23.05 9.67
N GLY A 32 -21.15 -24.03 8.79
CA GLY A 32 -22.51 -24.44 8.43
C GLY A 32 -23.10 -23.67 7.24
N THR A 33 -22.32 -22.77 6.62
CA THR A 33 -22.71 -22.02 5.41
C THR A 33 -21.97 -22.51 4.17
N GLU A 34 -21.27 -23.63 4.26
CA GLU A 34 -20.47 -24.21 3.18
C GLU A 34 -21.34 -24.64 2.03
N GLU A 35 -20.97 -24.21 0.83
CA GLU A 35 -21.58 -24.61 -0.43
C GLU A 35 -20.52 -25.18 -1.36
N ARG A 36 -20.72 -26.40 -1.82
CA ARG A 36 -19.83 -27.09 -2.74
C ARG A 36 -20.27 -26.89 -4.17
N TYR A 37 -19.34 -26.55 -5.07
CA TYR A 37 -19.56 -26.42 -6.51
C TYR A 37 -18.62 -27.34 -7.28
N GLU A 38 -19.17 -28.22 -8.10
CA GLU A 38 -18.37 -29.00 -9.04
C GLU A 38 -17.88 -28.13 -10.18
N CYS A 39 -16.57 -28.10 -10.38
CA CYS A 39 -15.91 -27.35 -11.44
C CYS A 39 -14.55 -27.97 -11.75
N ASP A 40 -14.07 -27.77 -12.96
CA ASP A 40 -12.75 -28.22 -13.38
C ASP A 40 -11.69 -27.13 -13.38
N THR A 41 -12.09 -25.92 -13.10
CA THR A 41 -11.21 -24.74 -13.10
C THR A 41 -11.70 -23.72 -12.10
N LEU A 42 -10.77 -23.17 -11.29
CA LEU A 42 -11.01 -22.04 -10.41
C LEU A 42 -10.21 -20.83 -10.91
N LEU A 43 -10.90 -19.76 -11.28
CA LEU A 43 -10.27 -18.48 -11.64
C LEU A 43 -10.21 -17.56 -10.41
N LEU A 44 -9.02 -17.23 -9.98
CA LEU A 44 -8.79 -16.34 -8.85
C LEU A 44 -8.58 -14.90 -9.32
N SER A 45 -9.34 -13.96 -8.76
CA SER A 45 -9.16 -12.53 -8.91
C SER A 45 -9.04 -11.92 -7.52
N VAL A 46 -7.90 -12.15 -6.91
CA VAL A 46 -7.59 -11.73 -5.54
C VAL A 46 -6.71 -10.48 -5.55
N GLY A 47 -6.66 -9.77 -4.41
CA GLY A 47 -5.79 -8.62 -4.25
C GLY A 47 -4.32 -8.99 -4.36
N LEU A 48 -3.51 -8.05 -4.88
CA LEU A 48 -2.07 -8.18 -4.94
C LEU A 48 -1.46 -8.00 -3.56
N LEU A 49 -0.32 -8.65 -3.32
CA LEU A 49 0.52 -8.45 -2.16
C LEU A 49 1.88 -7.93 -2.61
N PRO A 50 2.46 -6.93 -1.92
CA PRO A 50 3.84 -6.52 -2.17
C PRO A 50 4.80 -7.69 -1.97
N GLU A 51 5.57 -8.04 -3.02
CA GLU A 51 6.55 -9.13 -2.97
C GLU A 51 7.87 -8.60 -2.42
N ASN A 52 8.21 -8.95 -1.20
CA ASN A 52 9.30 -8.37 -0.44
C ASN A 52 10.27 -9.38 0.18
N GLU A 53 10.44 -10.56 -0.41
CA GLU A 53 11.41 -11.54 0.08
C GLU A 53 12.85 -11.02 0.02
N LEU A 54 13.24 -10.46 -1.12
CA LEU A 54 14.56 -9.86 -1.31
C LEU A 54 14.77 -8.64 -0.40
N SER A 55 13.74 -7.82 -0.22
CA SER A 55 13.78 -6.66 0.68
C SER A 55 14.09 -7.10 2.11
N ARG A 56 13.41 -8.15 2.61
CA ARG A 56 13.66 -8.70 3.95
C ARG A 56 15.07 -9.26 4.10
N GLN A 57 15.54 -9.99 3.10
CA GLN A 57 16.91 -10.56 3.11
C GLN A 57 17.98 -9.46 3.15
N SER A 58 17.70 -8.30 2.55
CA SER A 58 18.57 -7.13 2.56
C SER A 58 18.43 -6.26 3.82
N GLY A 59 17.62 -6.63 4.80
CA GLY A 59 17.43 -5.87 6.03
C GLY A 59 16.50 -4.67 5.90
N VAL A 60 15.71 -4.60 4.83
CA VAL A 60 14.73 -3.52 4.63
C VAL A 60 13.55 -3.66 5.60
N GLU A 61 13.21 -2.59 6.30
CA GLU A 61 12.05 -2.53 7.18
C GLU A 61 10.76 -2.44 6.39
N LEU A 62 9.80 -3.32 6.72
CA LEU A 62 8.49 -3.36 6.07
C LEU A 62 7.38 -2.82 6.97
N SER A 63 6.46 -2.09 6.38
CA SER A 63 5.26 -1.62 7.03
C SER A 63 4.32 -2.79 7.39
N PRO A 64 3.86 -2.89 8.64
CA PRO A 64 2.87 -3.90 9.02
C PRO A 64 1.49 -3.67 8.37
N VAL A 65 1.24 -2.47 7.85
CA VAL A 65 -0.06 -2.07 7.29
C VAL A 65 -0.15 -2.40 5.80
N HIS A 66 0.80 -1.90 4.98
CA HIS A 66 0.78 -2.12 3.53
C HIS A 66 1.77 -3.20 3.07
N ARG A 67 2.59 -3.76 3.98
CA ARG A 67 3.54 -4.87 3.77
C ARG A 67 4.69 -4.57 2.81
N GLY A 68 4.80 -3.36 2.30
CA GLY A 68 5.94 -2.89 1.51
C GLY A 68 6.96 -2.15 2.36
N PRO A 69 8.12 -1.77 1.79
CA PRO A 69 9.15 -1.00 2.45
C PRO A 69 8.66 0.29 3.10
N ILE A 70 9.23 0.64 4.23
CA ILE A 70 9.08 1.97 4.82
C ILE A 70 10.10 2.86 4.15
N VAL A 71 9.64 3.95 3.52
CA VAL A 71 10.50 4.85 2.74
C VAL A 71 10.37 6.30 3.17
N ASN A 72 11.41 7.07 2.87
CA ASN A 72 11.45 8.52 3.02
C ASN A 72 10.92 9.24 1.76
N ASP A 73 11.01 10.58 1.76
CA ASP A 73 10.62 11.47 0.65
C ASP A 73 11.31 11.17 -0.68
N SER A 74 12.49 10.57 -0.65
CA SER A 74 13.23 10.14 -1.85
C SER A 74 12.91 8.70 -2.29
N LEU A 75 11.96 8.02 -1.64
CA LEU A 75 11.63 6.61 -1.81
C LEU A 75 12.78 5.67 -1.41
N GLU A 76 13.73 6.15 -0.63
CA GLU A 76 14.82 5.36 -0.06
C GLU A 76 14.36 4.68 1.23
N THR A 77 14.80 3.45 1.43
CA THR A 77 14.49 2.62 2.60
C THR A 77 15.40 2.95 3.79
N ASN A 78 15.28 2.20 4.89
CA ASN A 78 16.24 2.24 5.99
C ASN A 78 17.64 1.70 5.64
N VAL A 79 17.78 1.05 4.50
CA VAL A 79 19.07 0.56 4.00
C VAL A 79 19.58 1.53 2.94
N GLU A 80 20.71 2.16 3.21
CA GLU A 80 21.35 3.13 2.33
C GLU A 80 21.49 2.61 0.90
N GLY A 81 21.08 3.43 -0.08
CA GLY A 81 21.16 3.11 -1.51
C GLY A 81 20.10 2.12 -2.00
N ILE A 82 19.19 1.65 -1.16
CA ILE A 82 18.05 0.82 -1.56
C ILE A 82 16.79 1.67 -1.65
N PHE A 83 16.26 1.79 -2.85
CA PHE A 83 15.03 2.52 -3.16
C PHE A 83 13.90 1.54 -3.50
N ALA A 84 12.66 1.91 -3.18
CA ALA A 84 11.49 1.09 -3.47
C ALA A 84 10.40 1.90 -4.17
N CYS A 85 9.76 1.29 -5.18
CA CYS A 85 8.67 1.90 -5.93
C CYS A 85 7.72 0.84 -6.50
N GLY A 86 6.54 1.26 -6.93
CA GLY A 86 5.55 0.39 -7.55
C GLY A 86 4.93 -0.62 -6.58
N ASN A 87 4.43 -1.73 -7.10
CA ASN A 87 3.66 -2.68 -6.30
C ASN A 87 4.47 -3.41 -5.20
N VAL A 88 5.79 -3.38 -5.25
CA VAL A 88 6.65 -3.87 -4.16
C VAL A 88 6.59 -2.94 -2.95
N LEU A 89 6.44 -1.63 -3.17
CA LEU A 89 6.31 -0.62 -2.14
C LEU A 89 4.89 -0.57 -1.58
N HIS A 90 3.91 -0.33 -2.41
CA HIS A 90 2.48 -0.44 -2.10
C HIS A 90 1.67 -0.69 -3.37
N VAL A 91 0.63 -1.51 -3.27
CA VAL A 91 -0.16 -1.87 -4.45
C VAL A 91 -0.91 -0.67 -5.01
N HIS A 92 -0.69 -0.36 -6.27
CA HIS A 92 -1.38 0.70 -7.00
C HIS A 92 -2.63 0.17 -7.72
N ASP A 93 -3.61 1.03 -7.91
CA ASP A 93 -4.81 0.81 -8.72
C ASP A 93 -4.65 1.31 -10.16
N LEU A 94 -3.72 2.25 -10.40
CA LEU A 94 -3.40 2.80 -11.72
C LEU A 94 -1.93 2.65 -12.05
N VAL A 95 -1.61 2.15 -13.25
CA VAL A 95 -0.24 1.99 -13.74
C VAL A 95 0.48 3.34 -13.91
N ASP A 96 -0.26 4.42 -14.13
CA ASP A 96 0.31 5.76 -14.24
C ASP A 96 1.01 6.18 -12.94
N PHE A 97 0.44 5.84 -11.78
CA PHE A 97 1.07 6.10 -10.48
C PHE A 97 2.33 5.26 -10.28
N VAL A 98 2.31 3.99 -10.73
CA VAL A 98 3.51 3.14 -10.74
C VAL A 98 4.63 3.78 -11.55
N SER A 99 4.31 4.26 -12.76
CA SER A 99 5.29 4.87 -13.67
C SER A 99 5.87 6.17 -13.09
N GLN A 100 5.04 7.03 -12.52
CA GLN A 100 5.49 8.27 -11.87
C GLN A 100 6.40 7.99 -10.68
N GLU A 101 6.01 7.04 -9.83
CA GLU A 101 6.78 6.66 -8.65
C GLU A 101 8.11 6.01 -9.02
N ALA A 102 8.12 5.15 -10.04
CA ALA A 102 9.34 4.53 -10.56
C ALA A 102 10.31 5.57 -11.17
N ALA A 103 9.78 6.54 -11.90
CA ALA A 103 10.60 7.64 -12.43
C ALA A 103 11.23 8.48 -11.32
N GLN A 104 10.47 8.77 -10.24
CA GLN A 104 10.98 9.50 -9.09
C GLN A 104 12.05 8.70 -8.34
N ALA A 105 11.82 7.40 -8.09
CA ALA A 105 12.79 6.52 -7.45
C ALA A 105 14.08 6.42 -8.27
N GLY A 106 13.97 6.25 -9.59
CA GLY A 106 15.13 6.22 -10.50
C GLY A 106 15.94 7.50 -10.49
N LYS A 107 15.27 8.68 -10.51
CA LYS A 107 15.93 9.99 -10.37
C LYS A 107 16.68 10.10 -9.04
N ASN A 108 16.05 9.69 -7.95
CA ASN A 108 16.64 9.76 -6.63
C ASN A 108 17.82 8.80 -6.46
N ALA A 109 17.72 7.58 -6.99
CA ALA A 109 18.83 6.63 -7.04
C ALA A 109 20.02 7.15 -7.85
N ALA A 110 19.78 7.79 -8.99
CA ALA A 110 20.82 8.43 -9.78
C ALA A 110 21.49 9.58 -9.02
N ASN A 111 20.71 10.42 -8.33
CA ASN A 111 21.24 11.49 -7.50
C ASN A 111 22.10 10.95 -6.34
N PHE A 112 21.68 9.84 -5.70
CA PHE A 112 22.47 9.17 -4.69
C PHE A 112 23.83 8.70 -5.23
N ILE A 113 23.87 8.08 -6.41
CA ILE A 113 25.11 7.63 -7.02
C ILE A 113 26.05 8.82 -7.34
N LEU A 114 25.49 9.95 -7.80
CA LEU A 114 26.28 11.10 -8.20
C LEU A 114 26.78 11.95 -7.03
N HIS A 115 26.02 12.02 -5.93
CA HIS A 115 26.26 12.97 -4.85
C HIS A 115 26.43 12.30 -3.48
N GLY A 116 26.22 10.99 -3.38
CA GLY A 116 26.26 10.24 -2.11
C GLY A 116 25.01 10.42 -1.27
N GLU A 117 25.07 9.86 -0.06
CA GLU A 117 24.01 9.99 0.94
C GLU A 117 23.84 11.45 1.37
N LYS A 118 22.60 11.89 1.36
CA LYS A 118 22.23 13.16 1.97
C LYS A 118 21.90 12.95 3.44
N LYS A 119 22.65 13.57 4.33
CA LYS A 119 22.42 13.51 5.79
C LYS A 119 21.43 14.59 6.20
N ALA A 120 20.19 14.20 6.38
CA ALA A 120 19.19 15.10 6.94
C ALA A 120 19.46 15.35 8.44
N GLU A 121 19.43 16.61 8.84
CA GLU A 121 19.52 17.00 10.25
C GLU A 121 18.21 16.71 10.99
N ARG A 122 17.09 16.76 10.29
CA ARG A 122 15.76 16.56 10.83
C ARG A 122 14.93 15.55 10.01
N ILE A 123 14.27 14.64 10.71
CA ILE A 123 13.32 13.70 10.15
C ILE A 123 11.94 14.00 10.73
N VAL A 124 10.96 14.25 9.86
CA VAL A 124 9.57 14.50 10.24
C VAL A 124 8.72 13.32 9.83
N LYS A 125 8.13 12.67 10.81
CA LYS A 125 7.23 11.53 10.57
C LYS A 125 5.86 12.02 10.10
N ILE A 126 5.31 11.40 9.07
CA ILE A 126 3.93 11.59 8.67
C ILE A 126 3.05 10.64 9.49
N ASN A 127 2.13 11.19 10.26
CA ASN A 127 1.25 10.41 11.11
C ASN A 127 -0.15 10.33 10.48
N PRO A 128 -0.53 9.21 9.86
CA PRO A 128 -1.89 9.00 9.36
C PRO A 128 -2.86 8.91 10.55
N THR A 129 -3.97 9.66 10.46
CA THR A 129 -5.01 9.70 11.51
C THR A 129 -6.40 9.60 10.89
N GLY A 130 -7.42 9.42 11.73
CA GLY A 130 -8.80 9.30 11.30
C GLY A 130 -9.01 8.10 10.37
N GLY A 131 -9.44 8.38 9.15
CA GLY A 131 -9.70 7.33 8.15
C GLY A 131 -8.51 6.91 7.29
N VAL A 132 -7.35 7.56 7.41
CA VAL A 132 -6.14 7.25 6.62
C VAL A 132 -5.44 6.03 7.23
N ARG A 133 -5.22 4.99 6.44
CA ARG A 133 -4.58 3.75 6.90
C ARG A 133 -3.06 3.84 6.99
N TYR A 134 -2.45 4.45 6.00
CA TYR A 134 -1.00 4.61 5.87
C TYR A 134 -0.68 5.72 4.88
N THR A 135 0.55 6.19 4.89
CA THR A 135 1.11 7.12 3.92
C THR A 135 2.39 6.58 3.31
N VAL A 136 2.64 6.93 2.07
CA VAL A 136 3.93 6.77 1.39
C VAL A 136 4.29 8.13 0.79
N PRO A 137 5.41 8.73 1.20
CA PRO A 137 6.39 8.26 2.17
C PRO A 137 5.86 8.23 3.62
N ALA A 138 6.58 7.54 4.52
CA ALA A 138 6.27 7.49 5.95
C ALA A 138 6.86 8.66 6.74
N PHE A 139 7.92 9.28 6.21
CA PHE A 139 8.60 10.43 6.79
C PHE A 139 9.25 11.28 5.70
N ILE A 140 9.51 12.53 6.03
CA ILE A 140 10.17 13.51 5.16
C ILE A 140 11.40 14.10 5.83
N ARG A 141 12.34 14.56 5.00
CA ARG A 141 13.57 15.23 5.42
C ARG A 141 13.55 16.65 4.87
N PRO A 142 13.03 17.64 5.61
CA PRO A 142 12.71 18.98 5.09
C PRO A 142 13.88 19.70 4.42
N GLU A 143 15.12 19.43 4.85
CA GLU A 143 16.32 20.04 4.29
C GLU A 143 16.77 19.40 2.96
N GLU A 144 16.24 18.20 2.64
CA GLU A 144 16.70 17.35 1.51
C GLU A 144 15.63 17.11 0.46
N MET A 145 14.36 17.34 0.81
CA MET A 145 13.23 17.14 -0.10
C MET A 145 13.17 18.21 -1.19
N ASP A 146 12.53 17.90 -2.31
CA ASP A 146 12.11 18.88 -3.32
C ASP A 146 11.10 19.88 -2.69
N GLU A 147 10.79 20.99 -3.37
CA GLU A 147 9.82 22.00 -2.89
C GLU A 147 8.48 21.39 -2.49
N THR A 148 8.11 20.28 -3.14
CA THR A 148 6.88 19.52 -2.85
C THR A 148 7.15 18.04 -2.79
N VAL A 149 6.47 17.34 -1.88
CA VAL A 149 6.48 15.89 -1.78
C VAL A 149 5.07 15.36 -2.04
N THR A 150 4.95 14.44 -2.99
CA THR A 150 3.68 13.72 -3.20
C THR A 150 3.52 12.66 -2.13
N VAL A 151 2.50 12.83 -1.30
CA VAL A 151 2.13 11.85 -0.28
C VAL A 151 0.95 11.03 -0.77
N ARG A 152 1.18 9.74 -1.02
CA ARG A 152 0.12 8.79 -1.40
C ARG A 152 -0.41 8.07 -0.17
N PHE A 153 -1.71 7.80 -0.17
CA PHE A 153 -2.35 7.12 0.95
C PHE A 153 -3.59 6.35 0.53
N ARG A 154 -4.04 5.45 1.39
CA ARG A 154 -5.34 4.79 1.27
C ARG A 154 -6.15 4.97 2.55
N VAL A 155 -7.47 4.96 2.38
CA VAL A 155 -8.41 5.01 3.51
C VAL A 155 -8.82 3.61 3.95
N GLY A 156 -9.27 3.49 5.20
CA GLY A 156 -9.66 2.21 5.81
C GLY A 156 -11.11 1.80 5.55
N ALA A 157 -11.97 2.73 5.13
CA ALA A 157 -13.38 2.51 4.86
C ALA A 157 -13.86 3.48 3.77
N VAL A 158 -15.13 3.35 3.35
CA VAL A 158 -15.76 4.30 2.43
C VAL A 158 -16.22 5.53 3.21
N TYR A 159 -15.68 6.70 2.83
CA TYR A 159 -16.08 8.00 3.41
C TYR A 159 -16.77 8.85 2.35
N LYS A 160 -17.99 9.27 2.64
CA LYS A 160 -18.80 10.14 1.74
C LYS A 160 -18.78 11.57 2.23
N ASN A 161 -18.74 12.52 1.27
CA ASN A 161 -18.78 13.97 1.51
C ASN A 161 -17.76 14.43 2.58
N SER A 162 -16.56 13.85 2.53
CA SER A 162 -15.49 14.03 3.51
C SER A 162 -14.35 14.88 2.97
N ALA A 163 -13.40 15.20 3.81
CA ALA A 163 -12.18 15.91 3.41
C ALA A 163 -10.95 15.23 4.01
N VAL A 164 -9.86 15.21 3.24
CA VAL A 164 -8.52 15.01 3.76
C VAL A 164 -7.94 16.35 4.14
N ALA A 165 -7.26 16.41 5.27
CA ALA A 165 -6.57 17.61 5.73
C ALA A 165 -5.15 17.26 6.16
N THR A 166 -4.23 18.18 5.87
CA THR A 166 -2.82 18.08 6.29
C THR A 166 -2.56 19.12 7.37
N TYR A 167 -1.93 18.67 8.44
CA TYR A 167 -1.57 19.51 9.56
C TYR A 167 -0.05 19.51 9.75
N PHE A 168 0.50 20.67 10.09
CA PHE A 168 1.79 20.80 10.74
C PHE A 168 1.53 21.21 12.19
N ASP A 169 1.86 20.32 13.11
CA ASP A 169 1.42 20.39 14.49
C ASP A 169 -0.11 20.57 14.57
N ASP A 170 -0.60 21.67 15.09
CA ASP A 170 -2.03 21.97 15.21
C ASP A 170 -2.58 22.86 14.06
N GLU A 171 -1.73 23.30 13.13
CA GLU A 171 -2.11 24.16 12.02
C GLU A 171 -2.53 23.35 10.79
N CYS A 172 -3.76 23.57 10.32
CA CYS A 172 -4.26 22.99 9.07
C CYS A 172 -3.71 23.77 7.87
N VAL A 173 -2.72 23.20 7.17
CA VAL A 173 -2.05 23.85 6.02
C VAL A 173 -2.70 23.53 4.69
N ALA A 174 -3.40 22.41 4.57
CA ALA A 174 -4.11 22.03 3.36
C ALA A 174 -5.38 21.24 3.68
N ARG A 175 -6.42 21.44 2.86
CA ARG A 175 -7.68 20.70 2.97
C ARG A 175 -8.30 20.49 1.61
N ARG A 176 -8.56 19.22 1.26
CA ARG A 176 -9.20 18.83 0.00
C ARG A 176 -10.49 18.05 0.27
N LYS A 177 -11.61 18.52 -0.26
CA LYS A 177 -12.90 17.81 -0.20
C LYS A 177 -13.04 16.83 -1.36
N LYS A 178 -13.64 15.67 -1.10
CA LYS A 178 -14.00 14.68 -2.13
C LYS A 178 -15.37 14.07 -1.78
N GLN A 179 -16.15 13.75 -2.81
CA GLN A 179 -17.48 13.16 -2.61
C GLN A 179 -17.40 11.74 -2.03
N VAL A 180 -16.40 10.96 -2.48
CA VAL A 180 -16.17 9.59 -2.02
C VAL A 180 -14.67 9.33 -1.93
N PHE A 181 -14.24 8.81 -0.79
CA PHE A 181 -12.96 8.12 -0.63
C PHE A 181 -13.25 6.64 -0.44
N ALA A 182 -12.55 5.77 -1.16
CA ALA A 182 -12.73 4.32 -1.09
C ALA A 182 -11.42 3.58 -0.86
N PRO A 183 -11.41 2.47 -0.09
CA PRO A 183 -10.18 1.73 0.22
C PRO A 183 -9.42 1.21 -1.00
N GLY A 184 -10.13 0.95 -2.11
CA GLY A 184 -9.56 0.48 -3.37
C GLY A 184 -8.90 1.57 -4.21
N GLU A 185 -9.08 2.86 -3.86
CA GLU A 185 -8.51 3.99 -4.61
C GLU A 185 -7.27 4.54 -3.90
N MET A 186 -6.20 4.78 -4.68
CA MET A 186 -5.03 5.51 -4.21
C MET A 186 -5.33 7.00 -4.24
N GLU A 187 -5.06 7.67 -3.13
CA GLU A 187 -5.18 9.13 -2.97
C GLU A 187 -3.78 9.77 -2.90
N GLN A 188 -3.70 11.02 -3.32
CA GLN A 188 -2.48 11.82 -3.24
C GLN A 188 -2.76 13.29 -2.97
#